data_aa3c0552dda78ee981eaf973480ed58e
#
_entry.id   aa3c0552dda78ee981eaf973480ed58e
#
_cell.length_a   1.000
_cell.length_b   1.000
_cell.length_c   1.000
_cell.angle_alpha   90.00
_cell.angle_beta   90.00
_cell.angle_gamma   90.00
#
_symmetry.space_group_name_H-M   'P 1'
#
loop_
_entity.id
_entity.type
_entity.pdbx_description
1 polymer ?
#
loop_
_entity_poly.entity_id
_entity_poly.type
_entity_poly.pdbx_seq_one_letter_code
_entity_poly.pdbx_strand_id
1 'polypeptide(L)'
;MRMIMLIKICGLTKVTEADYLNANHVDFAGFVLFFPKSKRNITIEQAKEIMQALDPSIKKTAVVVKPSIEQIRQIEAAGFDYIQIHGMIDPALFSQIRLPVLKAFNVKDMDTIADYRLDKNVAGYVFDAHEPGSGKSFDWSMLSDIPRDNKLFFLAG
;
A
#
# COMPACT_ATOMS: atom_id res chain seq x y z
N MET A 1 -5.76 -26.17 6.12
CA MET A 1 -5.16 -24.83 6.23
C MET A 1 -6.26 -23.80 5.98
N ARG A 2 -6.49 -22.94 6.93
CA ARG A 2 -7.51 -21.89 6.80
C ARG A 2 -6.94 -20.73 5.98
N MET A 3 -7.51 -20.45 4.83
CA MET A 3 -7.17 -19.26 4.05
C MET A 3 -7.74 -18.03 4.77
N ILE A 4 -6.87 -17.10 5.18
CA ILE A 4 -7.28 -15.81 5.74
C ILE A 4 -7.32 -14.82 4.59
N MET A 5 -8.51 -14.27 4.31
CA MET A 5 -8.67 -13.19 3.35
C MET A 5 -8.52 -11.86 4.08
N LEU A 6 -7.56 -11.04 3.65
CA LEU A 6 -7.37 -9.68 4.14
C LEU A 6 -8.06 -8.68 3.23
N ILE A 7 -8.72 -7.70 3.82
CA ILE A 7 -9.41 -6.63 3.10
C ILE A 7 -8.68 -5.31 3.33
N LYS A 8 -8.30 -4.66 2.23
CA LYS A 8 -7.68 -3.35 2.23
C LYS A 8 -8.54 -2.35 1.45
N ILE A 9 -8.92 -1.25 2.08
CA ILE A 9 -9.61 -0.12 1.45
C ILE A 9 -8.62 1.02 1.32
N CYS A 10 -8.42 1.48 0.09
CA CYS A 10 -7.43 2.49 -0.24
C CYS A 10 -8.08 3.81 -0.69
N GLY A 11 -7.46 4.91 -0.31
CA GLY A 11 -7.83 6.23 -0.78
C GLY A 11 -8.86 6.93 0.10
N LEU A 12 -8.77 6.79 1.41
CA LEU A 12 -9.61 7.53 2.36
C LEU A 12 -9.29 9.03 2.27
N THR A 13 -10.35 9.84 2.27
CA THR A 13 -10.25 11.31 2.17
C THR A 13 -11.03 12.04 3.26
N LYS A 14 -11.93 11.36 3.97
CA LYS A 14 -12.82 11.96 4.97
C LYS A 14 -12.86 11.14 6.25
N VAL A 15 -12.96 11.82 7.40
CA VAL A 15 -13.08 11.16 8.72
C VAL A 15 -14.30 10.24 8.79
N THR A 16 -15.41 10.61 8.16
CA THR A 16 -16.64 9.80 8.15
C THR A 16 -16.47 8.43 7.47
N GLU A 17 -15.47 8.28 6.61
CA GLU A 17 -15.18 6.99 5.97
C GLU A 17 -14.60 5.97 6.96
N ALA A 18 -14.00 6.44 8.07
CA ALA A 18 -13.50 5.56 9.12
C ALA A 18 -14.62 4.72 9.75
N ASP A 19 -15.83 5.27 9.89
CA ASP A 19 -16.97 4.56 10.44
C ASP A 19 -17.34 3.33 9.62
N TYR A 20 -17.26 3.44 8.28
CA TYR A 20 -17.52 2.32 7.39
C TYR A 20 -16.48 1.21 7.50
N LEU A 21 -15.20 1.59 7.64
CA LEU A 21 -14.13 0.62 7.80
C LEU A 21 -14.23 -0.10 9.14
N ASN A 22 -14.50 0.64 10.22
CA ASN A 22 -14.69 0.08 11.56
C ASN A 22 -15.86 -0.92 11.61
N ALA A 23 -16.99 -0.56 10.97
CA ALA A 23 -18.20 -1.40 10.97
C ALA A 23 -18.04 -2.69 10.15
N ASN A 24 -17.16 -2.70 9.15
CA ASN A 24 -16.98 -3.82 8.23
C ASN A 24 -15.72 -4.64 8.48
N HIS A 25 -15.07 -4.45 9.61
CA HIS A 25 -13.88 -5.23 10.02
C HIS A 25 -12.79 -5.31 8.93
N VAL A 26 -12.49 -4.16 8.33
CA VAL A 26 -11.42 -4.03 7.32
C VAL A 26 -10.06 -4.18 8.01
N ASP A 27 -9.11 -4.83 7.34
CA ASP A 27 -7.79 -5.11 7.91
C ASP A 27 -6.79 -3.97 7.68
N PHE A 28 -6.87 -3.31 6.52
CA PHE A 28 -5.95 -2.25 6.10
C PHE A 28 -6.71 -1.05 5.54
N ALA A 29 -6.25 0.14 5.94
CA ALA A 29 -6.71 1.42 5.39
C ALA A 29 -5.56 2.12 4.68
N GLY A 30 -5.77 2.56 3.45
CA GLY A 30 -4.76 3.25 2.63
C GLY A 30 -5.04 4.73 2.47
N PHE A 31 -3.98 5.55 2.50
CA PHE A 31 -4.02 7.00 2.39
C PHE A 31 -3.04 7.45 1.32
N VAL A 32 -3.54 8.06 0.25
CA VAL A 32 -2.68 8.56 -0.84
C VAL A 32 -2.07 9.89 -0.42
N LEU A 33 -0.74 9.94 -0.40
CA LEU A 33 0.04 11.09 0.05
C LEU A 33 1.05 11.52 -1.02
N PHE A 34 1.34 12.80 -1.08
CA PHE A 34 2.38 13.38 -1.95
C PHE A 34 2.19 13.07 -3.45
N PHE A 35 0.96 12.86 -3.88
CA PHE A 35 0.63 12.60 -5.27
C PHE A 35 -0.56 13.44 -5.74
N PRO A 36 -0.37 14.74 -6.01
CA PRO A 36 -1.46 15.69 -6.32
C PRO A 36 -2.29 15.34 -7.55
N LYS A 37 -1.77 14.49 -8.44
CA LYS A 37 -2.52 14.01 -9.62
C LYS A 37 -3.69 13.10 -9.25
N SER A 38 -3.66 12.49 -8.07
CA SER A 38 -4.76 11.66 -7.59
C SER A 38 -5.83 12.52 -6.92
N LYS A 39 -7.08 12.26 -7.26
CA LYS A 39 -8.24 12.87 -6.58
C LYS A 39 -8.36 12.45 -5.11
N ARG A 40 -7.67 11.39 -4.72
CA ARG A 40 -7.64 10.84 -3.36
C ARG A 40 -6.46 11.33 -2.53
N ASN A 41 -5.61 12.19 -3.12
CA ASN A 41 -4.47 12.75 -2.40
C ASN A 41 -4.92 13.64 -1.25
N ILE A 42 -4.37 13.40 -0.07
CA ILE A 42 -4.59 14.19 1.15
C ILE A 42 -3.26 14.57 1.79
N THR A 43 -3.29 15.47 2.75
CA THR A 43 -2.13 15.83 3.55
C THR A 43 -1.92 14.83 4.69
N ILE A 44 -0.73 14.85 5.30
CA ILE A 44 -0.43 14.05 6.48
C ILE A 44 -1.35 14.42 7.65
N GLU A 45 -1.67 15.70 7.83
CA GLU A 45 -2.55 16.19 8.87
C GLU A 45 -3.96 15.62 8.71
N GLN A 46 -4.51 15.66 7.49
CA GLN A 46 -5.79 15.04 7.18
C GLN A 46 -5.77 13.53 7.42
N ALA A 47 -4.69 12.86 7.03
CA ALA A 47 -4.54 11.42 7.28
C ALA A 47 -4.53 11.11 8.78
N LYS A 48 -3.84 11.90 9.59
CA LYS A 48 -3.81 11.74 11.06
C LYS A 48 -5.21 11.86 11.68
N GLU A 49 -6.02 12.82 11.23
CA GLU A 49 -7.40 12.97 11.71
C GLU A 49 -8.22 11.71 11.42
N ILE A 50 -8.11 11.17 10.22
CA ILE A 50 -8.82 9.93 9.83
C ILE A 50 -8.28 8.73 10.64
N MET A 51 -6.96 8.61 10.78
CA MET A 51 -6.33 7.52 11.52
C MET A 51 -6.76 7.48 12.99
N GLN A 52 -6.99 8.63 13.63
CA GLN A 52 -7.49 8.71 14.99
C GLN A 52 -8.91 8.14 15.15
N ALA A 53 -9.72 8.21 14.10
CA ALA A 53 -11.09 7.69 14.08
C ALA A 53 -11.16 6.19 13.72
N LEU A 54 -10.07 5.61 13.21
CA LEU A 54 -10.00 4.18 12.87
C LEU A 54 -9.81 3.32 14.12
N ASP A 55 -10.43 2.14 14.10
CA ASP A 55 -10.16 1.10 15.09
C ASP A 55 -8.66 0.78 15.12
N PRO A 56 -8.03 0.64 16.31
CA PRO A 56 -6.60 0.33 16.42
C PRO A 56 -6.16 -0.97 15.73
N SER A 57 -7.07 -1.91 15.52
CA SER A 57 -6.79 -3.16 14.80
C SER A 57 -6.57 -2.96 13.29
N ILE A 58 -7.07 -1.86 12.72
CA ILE A 58 -6.91 -1.55 11.29
C ILE A 58 -5.51 -1.01 11.05
N LYS A 59 -4.76 -1.64 10.16
CA LYS A 59 -3.41 -1.21 9.77
C LYS A 59 -3.46 -0.01 8.85
N LYS A 60 -2.76 1.05 9.20
CA LYS A 60 -2.70 2.32 8.46
C LYS A 60 -1.53 2.28 7.49
N THR A 61 -1.84 2.44 6.20
CA THR A 61 -0.88 2.35 5.11
C THR A 61 -0.76 3.67 4.36
N ALA A 62 0.41 4.27 4.36
CA ALA A 62 0.71 5.40 3.48
C ALA A 62 0.95 4.90 2.07
N VAL A 63 0.27 5.47 1.08
CA VAL A 63 0.39 5.07 -0.34
C VAL A 63 1.05 6.20 -1.11
N VAL A 64 2.21 5.94 -1.68
CA VAL A 64 3.06 6.93 -2.32
C VAL A 64 3.63 6.44 -3.65
N VAL A 65 4.02 7.39 -4.49
CA VAL A 65 4.67 7.12 -5.78
C VAL A 65 6.05 7.78 -5.76
N LYS A 66 7.11 6.99 -5.90
CA LYS A 66 8.52 7.46 -5.92
C LYS A 66 8.82 8.52 -4.85
N PRO A 67 8.63 8.21 -3.56
CA PRO A 67 8.78 9.19 -2.49
C PRO A 67 10.24 9.63 -2.31
N SER A 68 10.44 10.87 -1.85
CA SER A 68 11.74 11.33 -1.38
C SER A 68 12.02 10.83 0.05
N ILE A 69 13.27 10.96 0.50
CA ILE A 69 13.64 10.59 1.87
C ILE A 69 12.90 11.45 2.91
N GLU A 70 12.72 12.73 2.63
CA GLU A 70 11.99 13.65 3.51
C GLU A 70 10.52 13.23 3.65
N GLN A 71 9.88 12.83 2.55
CA GLN A 71 8.52 12.32 2.56
C GLN A 71 8.41 11.02 3.36
N ILE A 72 9.37 10.12 3.19
CA ILE A 72 9.43 8.88 3.98
C ILE A 72 9.56 9.18 5.47
N ARG A 73 10.43 10.10 5.87
CA ARG A 73 10.59 10.50 7.29
C ARG A 73 9.31 11.11 7.87
N GLN A 74 8.59 11.92 7.09
CA GLN A 74 7.30 12.46 7.52
C GLN A 74 6.26 11.35 7.73
N ILE A 75 6.21 10.36 6.85
CA ILE A 75 5.33 9.20 6.98
C ILE A 75 5.68 8.38 8.23
N GLU A 76 6.97 8.10 8.44
CA GLU A 76 7.44 7.35 9.62
C GLU A 76 7.08 8.05 10.93
N ALA A 77 7.19 9.38 10.96
CA ALA A 77 6.85 10.19 12.13
C ALA A 77 5.34 10.31 12.38
N ALA A 78 4.51 10.08 11.35
CA ALA A 78 3.06 10.28 11.42
C ALA A 78 2.30 9.13 12.09
N GLY A 79 2.93 7.96 12.30
CA GLY A 79 2.31 6.81 12.98
C GLY A 79 1.65 5.80 12.04
N PHE A 80 2.04 5.76 10.77
CA PHE A 80 1.62 4.69 9.86
C PHE A 80 2.25 3.35 10.24
N ASP A 81 1.55 2.26 9.94
CA ASP A 81 2.03 0.89 10.17
C ASP A 81 2.80 0.33 8.98
N TYR A 82 2.43 0.75 7.77
CA TYR A 82 3.03 0.32 6.49
C TYR A 82 3.21 1.50 5.55
N ILE A 83 4.13 1.33 4.61
CA ILE A 83 4.26 2.23 3.46
C ILE A 83 4.11 1.40 2.17
N GLN A 84 3.16 1.77 1.32
CA GLN A 84 2.95 1.18 0.01
C GLN A 84 3.60 2.06 -1.05
N ILE A 85 4.51 1.50 -1.83
CA ILE A 85 5.31 2.24 -2.79
C ILE A 85 5.03 1.76 -4.21
N HIS A 86 4.60 2.70 -5.04
CA HIS A 86 4.46 2.55 -6.49
C HIS A 86 5.69 3.11 -7.22
N GLY A 87 6.02 2.48 -8.34
CA GLY A 87 7.13 2.90 -9.19
C GLY A 87 8.49 2.42 -8.71
N MET A 88 9.51 2.74 -9.50
CA MET A 88 10.90 2.42 -9.19
C MET A 88 11.40 3.29 -8.03
N ILE A 89 12.19 2.71 -7.16
CA ILE A 89 12.84 3.42 -6.05
C ILE A 89 14.33 3.07 -6.05
N ASP A 90 15.16 4.05 -5.77
CA ASP A 90 16.60 3.85 -5.63
C ASP A 90 16.89 2.85 -4.49
N PRO A 91 17.70 1.80 -4.73
CA PRO A 91 18.03 0.82 -3.70
C PRO A 91 18.65 1.43 -2.43
N ALA A 92 19.45 2.49 -2.57
CA ALA A 92 20.04 3.19 -1.43
C ALA A 92 18.99 3.91 -0.59
N LEU A 93 17.97 4.48 -1.24
CA LEU A 93 16.83 5.07 -0.55
C LEU A 93 15.95 3.99 0.08
N PHE A 94 15.68 2.92 -0.64
CA PHE A 94 14.86 1.80 -0.17
C PHE A 94 15.41 1.20 1.13
N SER A 95 16.72 1.02 1.23
CA SER A 95 17.40 0.47 2.41
C SER A 95 17.25 1.34 3.67
N GLN A 96 16.88 2.60 3.51
CA GLN A 96 16.69 3.54 4.63
C GLN A 96 15.27 3.58 5.19
N ILE A 97 14.32 2.89 4.55
CA ILE A 97 12.92 2.83 5.00
C ILE A 97 12.82 1.95 6.24
N ARG A 98 12.22 2.49 7.29
CA ARG A 98 12.06 1.79 8.59
C ARG A 98 10.72 1.08 8.74
N LEU A 99 9.69 1.54 8.01
CA LEU A 99 8.38 0.88 8.00
C LEU A 99 8.38 -0.36 7.11
N PRO A 100 7.59 -1.38 7.44
CA PRO A 100 7.33 -2.50 6.53
C PRO A 100 6.76 -1.98 5.20
N VAL A 101 7.29 -2.47 4.09
CA VAL A 101 6.93 -2.01 2.75
C VAL A 101 5.96 -2.96 2.09
N LEU A 102 4.88 -2.42 1.54
CA LEU A 102 4.04 -3.07 0.55
C LEU A 102 4.47 -2.56 -0.83
N LYS A 103 5.16 -3.38 -1.62
CA LYS A 103 5.62 -2.97 -2.94
C LYS A 103 4.53 -3.21 -3.97
N ALA A 104 4.12 -2.13 -4.64
CA ALA A 104 3.09 -2.20 -5.67
C ALA A 104 3.70 -2.43 -7.05
N PHE A 105 3.06 -3.30 -7.82
CA PHE A 105 3.42 -3.65 -9.19
C PHE A 105 2.20 -3.55 -10.08
N ASN A 106 2.37 -3.04 -11.28
CA ASN A 106 1.41 -3.20 -12.36
C ASN A 106 1.94 -4.25 -13.36
N VAL A 107 1.17 -4.55 -14.39
CA VAL A 107 1.57 -5.55 -15.41
C VAL A 107 2.94 -5.23 -16.03
N LYS A 108 3.27 -3.95 -16.18
CA LYS A 108 4.55 -3.52 -16.77
C LYS A 108 5.75 -3.75 -15.86
N ASP A 109 5.53 -3.80 -14.55
CA ASP A 109 6.58 -3.86 -13.54
C ASP A 109 6.82 -5.29 -13.01
N MET A 110 6.09 -6.28 -13.53
CA MET A 110 6.12 -7.66 -13.00
C MET A 110 7.51 -8.31 -13.10
N ASP A 111 8.31 -7.92 -14.08
CA ASP A 111 9.69 -8.39 -14.22
C ASP A 111 10.62 -7.91 -13.11
N THR A 112 10.25 -6.86 -12.37
CA THR A 112 11.05 -6.29 -11.28
C THR A 112 10.80 -6.95 -9.93
N ILE A 113 9.85 -7.87 -9.80
CA ILE A 113 9.50 -8.53 -8.52
C ILE A 113 10.72 -9.22 -7.89
N ALA A 114 11.58 -9.83 -8.71
CA ALA A 114 12.77 -10.52 -8.24
C ALA A 114 13.69 -9.62 -7.42
N ASP A 115 13.75 -8.32 -7.72
CA ASP A 115 14.59 -7.35 -7.03
C ASP A 115 14.14 -7.09 -5.58
N TYR A 116 12.86 -7.28 -5.30
CA TYR A 116 12.26 -7.01 -3.99
C TYR A 116 11.96 -8.25 -3.15
N ARG A 117 11.94 -9.42 -3.79
CA ARG A 117 11.46 -10.66 -3.19
C ARG A 117 12.27 -11.11 -1.99
N LEU A 118 13.57 -10.94 -2.00
CA LEU A 118 14.47 -11.36 -0.92
C LEU A 118 14.68 -10.26 0.13
N ASP A 119 14.15 -9.07 -0.10
CA ASP A 119 14.30 -7.98 0.86
C ASP A 119 13.38 -8.20 2.07
N LYS A 120 13.99 -8.25 3.25
CA LYS A 120 13.27 -8.46 4.52
C LYS A 120 12.34 -7.31 4.86
N ASN A 121 12.57 -6.12 4.31
CA ASN A 121 11.74 -4.95 4.55
C ASN A 121 10.45 -4.96 3.72
N VAL A 122 10.39 -5.78 2.69
CA VAL A 122 9.17 -6.01 1.91
C VAL A 122 8.28 -6.99 2.65
N ALA A 123 7.21 -6.48 3.25
CA ALA A 123 6.21 -7.28 3.96
C ALA A 123 5.17 -7.90 3.03
N GLY A 124 4.99 -7.34 1.83
CA GLY A 124 4.01 -7.83 0.87
C GLY A 124 4.03 -7.11 -0.46
N TYR A 125 3.17 -7.58 -1.34
CA TYR A 125 3.00 -7.07 -2.70
C TYR A 125 1.57 -6.60 -2.92
N VAL A 126 1.42 -5.55 -3.73
CA VAL A 126 0.13 -5.10 -4.24
C VAL A 126 0.18 -5.19 -5.76
N PHE A 127 -0.74 -5.94 -6.35
CA PHE A 127 -0.82 -6.10 -7.80
C PHE A 127 -2.02 -5.30 -8.31
N ASP A 128 -1.76 -4.37 -9.21
CA ASP A 128 -2.76 -3.49 -9.77
C ASP A 128 -2.84 -3.66 -11.30
N ALA A 129 -4.02 -3.40 -11.86
CA ALA A 129 -4.19 -3.40 -13.31
C ALA A 129 -3.35 -2.31 -13.96
N HIS A 130 -3.05 -2.50 -15.27
CA HIS A 130 -2.23 -1.57 -16.06
C HIS A 130 -2.72 -0.12 -16.01
N GLU A 131 -4.05 0.07 -15.96
CA GLU A 131 -4.71 1.36 -15.86
C GLU A 131 -5.60 1.36 -14.60
N PRO A 132 -5.14 1.95 -13.48
CA PRO A 132 -5.93 1.99 -12.26
C PRO A 132 -7.31 2.60 -12.49
N GLY A 133 -8.36 1.90 -12.08
CA GLY A 133 -9.74 2.36 -12.24
C GLY A 133 -10.32 2.18 -13.64
N SER A 134 -9.63 1.52 -14.57
CA SER A 134 -10.13 1.28 -15.93
C SER A 134 -11.21 0.21 -16.03
N GLY A 135 -11.39 -0.60 -14.98
CA GLY A 135 -12.27 -1.77 -15.01
C GLY A 135 -11.75 -2.93 -15.86
N LYS A 136 -10.53 -2.83 -16.40
CA LYS A 136 -9.90 -3.94 -17.11
C LYS A 136 -9.36 -4.97 -16.12
N SER A 137 -9.63 -6.24 -16.40
CA SER A 137 -9.14 -7.33 -15.57
C SER A 137 -7.62 -7.49 -15.66
N PHE A 138 -7.00 -7.78 -14.53
CA PHE A 138 -5.61 -8.22 -14.46
C PHE A 138 -5.51 -9.67 -14.97
N ASP A 139 -4.47 -10.00 -15.70
CA ASP A 139 -4.19 -11.40 -16.06
C ASP A 139 -3.59 -12.12 -14.83
N TRP A 140 -4.44 -12.77 -14.07
CA TRP A 140 -4.09 -13.48 -12.84
C TRP A 140 -3.11 -14.63 -13.06
N SER A 141 -3.00 -15.16 -14.30
CA SER A 141 -2.04 -16.21 -14.60
C SER A 141 -0.60 -15.77 -14.40
N MET A 142 -0.31 -14.46 -14.52
CA MET A 142 1.01 -13.90 -14.25
C MET A 142 1.44 -14.04 -12.79
N LEU A 143 0.50 -14.25 -11.87
CA LEU A 143 0.78 -14.41 -10.44
C LEU A 143 1.09 -15.86 -10.05
N SER A 144 0.82 -16.83 -10.93
CA SER A 144 0.99 -18.26 -10.63
C SER A 144 2.46 -18.65 -10.39
N ASP A 145 3.39 -17.94 -11.02
CA ASP A 145 4.82 -18.18 -10.92
C ASP A 145 5.49 -17.47 -9.73
N ILE A 146 4.74 -16.63 -9.01
CA ILE A 146 5.27 -15.93 -7.84
C ILE A 146 5.22 -16.88 -6.65
N PRO A 147 6.38 -17.23 -6.04
CA PRO A 147 6.37 -18.11 -4.88
C PRO A 147 5.60 -17.51 -3.73
N ARG A 148 4.73 -18.29 -3.14
CA ARG A 148 4.02 -17.96 -1.93
C ARG A 148 4.94 -18.18 -0.74
N ASP A 149 5.69 -17.14 -0.43
CA ASP A 149 6.43 -17.03 0.83
C ASP A 149 5.53 -16.42 1.91
N ASN A 150 6.08 -16.02 3.05
CA ASN A 150 5.34 -15.44 4.16
C ASN A 150 4.91 -13.96 3.92
N LYS A 151 5.00 -13.48 2.68
CA LYS A 151 4.62 -12.12 2.33
C LYS A 151 3.13 -11.99 2.06
N LEU A 152 2.59 -10.80 2.37
CA LEU A 152 1.19 -10.47 2.08
C LEU A 152 0.99 -10.29 0.58
N PHE A 153 -0.18 -10.68 0.09
CA PHE A 153 -0.60 -10.52 -1.30
C PHE A 153 -1.92 -9.74 -1.35
N PHE A 154 -1.89 -8.59 -2.00
CA PHE A 154 -3.09 -7.79 -2.26
C PHE A 154 -3.35 -7.71 -3.76
N LEU A 155 -4.57 -7.98 -4.14
CA LEU A 155 -5.07 -7.83 -5.51
C LEU A 155 -5.93 -6.58 -5.55
N ALA A 156 -5.51 -5.58 -6.35
CA ALA A 156 -6.22 -4.32 -6.53
C ALA A 156 -6.88 -4.24 -7.90
N GLY A 157 -8.03 -3.60 -7.97
CA GLY A 157 -8.74 -3.44 -9.21
C GLY A 157 -9.55 -2.15 -9.29
#